data_91d2ec9c634f67d6bc12bf2ba5a6edd7
#
_entry.id   91d2ec9c634f67d6bc12bf2ba5a6edd7
#
_cell.length_a   1.000
_cell.length_b   1.000
_cell.length_c   1.000
_cell.angle_alpha   90.00
_cell.angle_beta   90.00
_cell.angle_gamma   90.00
#
_symmetry.space_group_name_H-M   'P 1'
#
loop_
_entity.id
_entity.type
_entity.pdbx_description
1 polymer ?
#
loop_
_entity_poly.entity_id
_entity_poly.type
_entity_poly.pdbx_seq_one_letter_code
_entity_poly.pdbx_strand_id
1 'polypeptide(L)'
;MTVMDVTIHASFLPHDDPEASVAFFRDALGFEVRSDVGSGTMRSITVGPPAQPSTSILLALPATDPGITDDERRTIAEMMAKGTYGWILLATDDLDGTFARMRASGAEVIQEPTEQPYGSATARSAIRRAT
;
A
#
# COMPACT_ATOMS: atom_id res chain seq x y z
N MET A 1 16.69 5.65 -32.72
CA MET A 1 16.44 4.78 -31.55
C MET A 1 14.94 4.65 -31.37
N THR A 2 14.49 3.41 -31.24
CA THR A 2 13.07 3.13 -31.03
C THR A 2 12.75 3.18 -29.54
N VAL A 3 11.79 4.02 -29.16
CA VAL A 3 11.28 4.07 -27.80
C VAL A 3 10.16 3.04 -27.67
N MET A 4 10.30 2.13 -26.74
CA MET A 4 9.25 1.17 -26.47
C MET A 4 8.13 1.85 -25.68
N ASP A 5 6.90 1.56 -26.08
CA ASP A 5 5.71 2.12 -25.41
C ASP A 5 5.30 1.21 -24.25
N VAL A 6 6.15 1.20 -23.22
CA VAL A 6 5.95 0.39 -22.01
C VAL A 6 5.66 1.31 -20.84
N THR A 7 4.60 1.02 -20.13
CA THR A 7 4.21 1.78 -18.94
C THR A 7 4.02 0.85 -17.75
N ILE A 8 4.00 1.42 -16.56
CA ILE A 8 3.68 0.65 -15.35
C ILE A 8 2.15 0.56 -15.25
N HIS A 9 1.63 -0.66 -15.34
CA HIS A 9 0.19 -0.89 -15.21
C HIS A 9 -0.21 -1.03 -13.74
N ALA A 10 0.48 -1.88 -13.01
CA ALA A 10 0.21 -2.10 -11.59
C ALA A 10 1.45 -2.60 -10.88
N SER A 11 1.53 -2.29 -9.59
CA SER A 11 2.56 -2.80 -8.70
C SER A 11 1.89 -3.47 -7.51
N PHE A 12 2.43 -4.59 -7.06
CA PHE A 12 1.85 -5.39 -5.98
C PHE A 12 2.25 -4.82 -4.62
N LEU A 13 1.25 -4.66 -3.74
CA LEU A 13 1.46 -4.32 -2.34
C LEU A 13 0.67 -5.33 -1.49
N PRO A 14 1.35 -6.16 -0.70
CA PRO A 14 0.66 -7.14 0.12
C PRO A 14 -0.13 -6.50 1.26
N HIS A 15 -1.26 -7.11 1.61
CA HIS A 15 -2.04 -6.72 2.77
C HIS A 15 -2.59 -7.96 3.47
N ASP A 16 -3.01 -7.81 4.71
CA ASP A 16 -3.65 -8.89 5.46
C ASP A 16 -5.13 -8.62 5.75
N ASP A 17 -5.56 -7.36 5.64
CA ASP A 17 -6.93 -6.94 5.92
C ASP A 17 -7.45 -6.06 4.77
N PRO A 18 -8.23 -6.66 3.84
CA PRO A 18 -8.75 -5.90 2.71
C PRO A 18 -9.59 -4.68 3.08
N GLU A 19 -10.39 -4.78 4.11
CA GLU A 19 -11.26 -3.67 4.51
C GLU A 19 -10.45 -2.50 5.06
N ALA A 20 -9.40 -2.79 5.85
CA ALA A 20 -8.51 -1.77 6.38
C ALA A 20 -7.73 -1.09 5.24
N SER A 21 -7.29 -1.86 4.25
CA SER A 21 -6.56 -1.31 3.10
C SER A 21 -7.43 -0.38 2.26
N VAL A 22 -8.66 -0.79 1.98
CA VAL A 22 -9.60 0.05 1.23
C VAL A 22 -9.90 1.34 1.98
N ALA A 23 -10.14 1.25 3.29
CA ALA A 23 -10.39 2.43 4.11
C ALA A 23 -9.19 3.39 4.06
N PHE A 24 -7.98 2.87 4.13
CA PHE A 24 -6.77 3.68 4.08
C PHE A 24 -6.61 4.38 2.72
N PHE A 25 -6.63 3.64 1.64
CA PHE A 25 -6.39 4.23 0.32
C PHE A 25 -7.56 5.08 -0.15
N ARG A 26 -8.79 4.62 -0.02
CA ARG A 26 -9.97 5.34 -0.50
C ARG A 26 -10.34 6.51 0.41
N ASP A 27 -10.45 6.26 1.71
CA ASP A 27 -11.03 7.25 2.63
C ASP A 27 -9.98 8.24 3.15
N ALA A 28 -8.77 7.78 3.45
CA ALA A 28 -7.71 8.67 3.93
C ALA A 28 -6.99 9.40 2.80
N LEU A 29 -6.65 8.70 1.71
CA LEU A 29 -5.85 9.25 0.63
C LEU A 29 -6.67 9.69 -0.60
N GLY A 30 -7.94 9.33 -0.68
CA GLY A 30 -8.78 9.71 -1.81
C GLY A 30 -8.50 8.94 -3.09
N PHE A 31 -7.92 7.74 -2.99
CA PHE A 31 -7.71 6.89 -4.15
C PHE A 31 -9.02 6.26 -4.61
N GLU A 32 -9.07 5.89 -5.88
CA GLU A 32 -10.20 5.17 -6.45
C GLU A 32 -10.00 3.67 -6.30
N VAL A 33 -11.07 2.96 -5.97
CA VAL A 33 -11.10 1.49 -6.12
C VAL A 33 -11.46 1.20 -7.56
N ARG A 34 -10.56 0.59 -8.30
CA ARG A 34 -10.73 0.35 -9.75
C ARG A 34 -11.22 -1.05 -10.05
N SER A 35 -10.90 -2.02 -9.20
CA SER A 35 -11.44 -3.35 -9.29
C SER A 35 -11.41 -4.02 -7.92
N ASP A 36 -12.31 -4.97 -7.71
CA ASP A 36 -12.35 -5.79 -6.51
C ASP A 36 -12.92 -7.12 -6.97
N VAL A 37 -12.04 -8.10 -7.20
CA VAL A 37 -12.41 -9.38 -7.80
C VAL A 37 -11.92 -10.54 -6.94
N GLY A 38 -12.59 -11.67 -7.06
CA GLY A 38 -12.26 -12.86 -6.31
C GLY A 38 -12.82 -12.84 -4.89
N SER A 39 -12.48 -13.85 -4.12
CA SER A 39 -12.94 -13.99 -2.74
C SER A 39 -11.92 -14.75 -1.91
N GLY A 40 -12.00 -14.58 -0.58
CA GLY A 40 -11.09 -15.24 0.34
C GLY A 40 -9.64 -14.90 0.06
N THR A 41 -8.78 -15.91 0.00
CA THR A 41 -7.34 -15.73 -0.25
C THR A 41 -7.01 -15.30 -1.67
N MET A 42 -7.99 -15.39 -2.59
CA MET A 42 -7.81 -15.02 -4.00
C MET A 42 -8.39 -13.66 -4.34
N ARG A 43 -8.83 -12.91 -3.35
CA ARG A 43 -9.38 -11.56 -3.57
C ARG A 43 -8.27 -10.58 -3.93
N SER A 44 -8.47 -9.84 -5.02
CA SER A 44 -7.54 -8.82 -5.49
C SER A 44 -8.28 -7.49 -5.63
N ILE A 45 -7.72 -6.44 -5.04
CA ILE A 45 -8.29 -5.11 -5.09
C ILE A 45 -7.29 -4.18 -5.75
N THR A 46 -7.72 -3.44 -6.75
CA THR A 46 -6.86 -2.48 -7.44
C THR A 46 -7.31 -1.08 -7.10
N VAL A 47 -6.36 -0.25 -6.65
CA VAL A 47 -6.61 1.14 -6.28
C VAL A 47 -5.60 2.05 -6.96
N GLY A 48 -5.92 3.32 -7.08
CA GLY A 48 -4.98 4.29 -7.61
C GLY A 48 -5.46 5.71 -7.45
N PRO A 49 -4.54 6.69 -7.52
CA PRO A 49 -4.89 8.10 -7.46
C PRO A 49 -5.67 8.51 -8.72
N PRO A 50 -6.72 9.34 -8.59
CA PRO A 50 -7.46 9.82 -9.77
C PRO A 50 -6.57 10.52 -10.79
N ALA A 51 -5.49 11.17 -10.34
CA ALA A 51 -4.56 11.88 -11.23
C ALA A 51 -3.67 10.93 -12.03
N GLN A 52 -3.64 9.64 -11.70
CA GLN A 52 -2.83 8.63 -12.41
C GLN A 52 -3.72 7.47 -12.86
N PRO A 53 -4.60 7.69 -13.85
CA PRO A 53 -5.61 6.69 -14.21
C PRO A 53 -5.03 5.41 -14.81
N SER A 54 -3.79 5.45 -15.31
CA SER A 54 -3.16 4.30 -15.97
C SER A 54 -2.28 3.46 -15.04
N THR A 55 -2.06 3.90 -13.80
CA THR A 55 -1.17 3.23 -12.86
C THR A 55 -1.93 2.86 -11.59
N SER A 56 -1.81 1.61 -11.18
CA SER A 56 -2.57 1.08 -10.06
C SER A 56 -1.69 0.36 -9.06
N ILE A 57 -2.18 0.26 -7.85
CA ILE A 57 -1.63 -0.62 -6.81
C ILE A 57 -2.55 -1.84 -6.73
N LEU A 58 -1.96 -3.03 -6.85
CA LEU A 58 -2.69 -4.28 -6.67
C LEU A 58 -2.52 -4.76 -5.23
N LEU A 59 -3.62 -4.81 -4.50
CA LEU A 59 -3.66 -5.24 -3.11
C LEU A 59 -4.18 -6.68 -3.06
N ALA A 60 -3.41 -7.57 -2.45
CA ALA A 60 -3.78 -8.96 -2.31
C ALA A 60 -3.03 -9.58 -1.13
N LEU A 61 -3.52 -10.71 -0.65
CA LEU A 61 -2.82 -11.46 0.38
C LEU A 61 -1.51 -12.01 -0.20
N PRO A 62 -0.42 -11.97 0.56
CA PRO A 62 0.83 -12.56 0.11
C PRO A 62 0.80 -14.08 0.29
N ALA A 63 1.76 -14.76 -0.33
CA ALA A 63 2.04 -16.18 -0.09
C ALA A 63 0.85 -17.09 -0.38
N THR A 64 0.12 -16.82 -1.47
CA THR A 64 -1.00 -17.65 -1.89
C THR A 64 -0.61 -18.73 -2.89
N ASP A 65 0.64 -18.72 -3.35
CA ASP A 65 1.11 -19.72 -4.31
C ASP A 65 1.25 -21.09 -3.66
N PRO A 66 0.91 -22.18 -4.38
CA PRO A 66 0.94 -23.51 -3.80
C PRO A 66 2.32 -24.00 -3.33
N GLY A 67 3.39 -23.42 -3.88
CA GLY A 67 4.76 -23.82 -3.52
C GLY A 67 5.29 -23.19 -2.26
N ILE A 68 4.51 -22.34 -1.60
CA ILE A 68 4.98 -21.64 -0.39
C ILE A 68 4.70 -22.48 0.84
N THR A 69 5.71 -22.65 1.69
CA THR A 69 5.60 -23.43 2.92
C THR A 69 4.94 -22.63 4.04
N ASP A 70 4.47 -23.33 5.08
CA ASP A 70 3.90 -22.67 6.26
C ASP A 70 4.91 -21.81 6.99
N ASP A 71 6.18 -22.22 7.04
CA ASP A 71 7.25 -21.42 7.65
C ASP A 71 7.50 -20.13 6.87
N GLU A 72 7.47 -20.21 5.53
CA GLU A 72 7.60 -19.04 4.70
C GLU A 72 6.43 -18.07 4.88
N ARG A 73 5.20 -18.59 4.99
CA ARG A 73 4.03 -17.75 5.27
C ARG A 73 4.15 -17.04 6.60
N ARG A 74 4.65 -17.73 7.62
CA ARG A 74 4.85 -17.15 8.95
C ARG A 74 5.89 -16.04 8.90
N THR A 75 7.00 -16.26 8.19
CA THR A 75 8.05 -15.26 8.02
C THR A 75 7.52 -14.00 7.34
N ILE A 76 6.74 -14.17 6.27
CA ILE A 76 6.13 -13.05 5.56
C ILE A 76 5.19 -12.27 6.49
N ALA A 77 4.36 -12.97 7.26
CA ALA A 77 3.44 -12.32 8.19
C ALA A 77 4.18 -11.54 9.27
N GLU A 78 5.30 -12.06 9.77
CA GLU A 78 6.14 -11.36 10.75
C GLU A 78 6.74 -10.09 10.15
N MET A 79 7.23 -10.17 8.93
CA MET A 79 7.81 -9.01 8.24
C MET A 79 6.75 -7.95 7.93
N MET A 80 5.55 -8.36 7.54
CA MET A 80 4.43 -7.45 7.34
C MET A 80 4.07 -6.72 8.64
N ALA A 81 4.03 -7.47 9.75
CA ALA A 81 3.72 -6.88 11.05
C ALA A 81 4.75 -5.83 11.48
N LYS A 82 5.99 -6.00 11.05
CA LYS A 82 7.05 -5.03 11.32
C LYS A 82 7.07 -3.87 10.33
N GLY A 83 6.28 -3.95 9.25
CA GLY A 83 6.29 -2.96 8.19
C GLY A 83 7.51 -3.03 7.28
N THR A 84 8.16 -4.19 7.21
CA THR A 84 9.38 -4.37 6.40
C THR A 84 9.17 -5.22 5.16
N TYR A 85 7.95 -5.67 4.90
CA TYR A 85 7.63 -6.48 3.73
C TYR A 85 6.64 -5.73 2.84
N GLY A 86 7.15 -5.22 1.73
CA GLY A 86 6.35 -4.41 0.81
C GLY A 86 6.17 -2.97 1.29
N TRP A 87 6.33 -2.04 0.38
CA TRP A 87 6.13 -0.63 0.67
C TRP A 87 5.81 0.10 -0.63
N ILE A 88 5.24 1.27 -0.48
CA ILE A 88 4.99 2.16 -1.60
C ILE A 88 5.41 3.57 -1.22
N LEU A 89 6.04 4.25 -2.16
CA LEU A 89 6.45 5.64 -1.97
C LEU A 89 5.46 6.54 -2.70
N LEU A 90 4.78 7.37 -1.94
CA LEU A 90 3.81 8.32 -2.48
C LEU A 90 4.38 9.73 -2.37
N ALA A 91 4.03 10.57 -3.32
CA ALA A 91 4.41 11.98 -3.32
C ALA A 91 3.21 12.86 -3.05
N THR A 92 3.40 13.93 -2.30
CA THR A 92 2.36 14.91 -2.03
C THR A 92 2.99 16.29 -1.89
N ASP A 93 2.24 17.33 -2.28
CA ASP A 93 2.64 18.71 -2.08
C ASP A 93 2.36 19.19 -0.65
N ASP A 94 1.57 18.43 0.10
CA ASP A 94 1.18 18.75 1.48
C ASP A 94 1.44 17.55 2.38
N LEU A 95 2.69 17.38 2.80
CA LEU A 95 3.08 16.25 3.63
C LEU A 95 2.36 16.26 4.98
N ASP A 96 2.32 17.41 5.64
CA ASP A 96 1.71 17.51 6.97
C ASP A 96 0.21 17.24 6.94
N GLY A 97 -0.50 17.80 5.97
CA GLY A 97 -1.94 17.57 5.81
C GLY A 97 -2.25 16.13 5.45
N THR A 98 -1.48 15.55 4.55
CA THR A 98 -1.64 14.14 4.16
C THR A 98 -1.38 13.23 5.36
N PHE A 99 -0.30 13.48 6.10
CA PHE A 99 0.03 12.71 7.30
C PHE A 99 -1.08 12.80 8.36
N ALA A 100 -1.65 13.98 8.57
CA ALA A 100 -2.75 14.17 9.52
C ALA A 100 -3.98 13.35 9.13
N ARG A 101 -4.30 13.29 7.83
CA ARG A 101 -5.42 12.48 7.33
C ARG A 101 -5.15 10.98 7.53
N MET A 102 -3.93 10.54 7.29
CA MET A 102 -3.54 9.15 7.50
C MET A 102 -3.66 8.76 8.96
N ARG A 103 -3.18 9.63 9.86
CA ARG A 103 -3.29 9.41 11.30
C ARG A 103 -4.76 9.36 11.74
N ALA A 104 -5.58 10.26 11.25
CA ALA A 104 -7.01 10.31 11.59
C ALA A 104 -7.76 9.07 11.10
N SER A 105 -7.28 8.39 10.06
CA SER A 105 -7.90 7.17 9.54
C SER A 105 -7.62 5.93 10.38
N GLY A 106 -6.77 6.04 11.41
CA GLY A 106 -6.36 4.91 12.23
C GLY A 106 -5.12 4.20 11.76
N ALA A 107 -4.42 4.71 10.75
CA ALA A 107 -3.16 4.14 10.29
C ALA A 107 -2.11 4.26 11.39
N GLU A 108 -1.28 3.22 11.52
CA GLU A 108 -0.18 3.27 12.48
C GLU A 108 0.92 4.21 11.98
N VAL A 109 1.38 5.08 12.87
CA VAL A 109 2.48 5.99 12.58
C VAL A 109 3.79 5.32 12.95
N ILE A 110 4.64 5.07 11.95
CA ILE A 110 5.98 4.52 12.18
C ILE A 110 7.00 5.64 12.31
N GLN A 111 6.85 6.69 11.52
CA GLN A 111 7.73 7.85 11.55
C GLN A 111 6.91 9.10 11.22
N GLU A 112 6.97 10.10 12.07
CA GLU A 112 6.34 11.39 11.79
C GLU A 112 7.10 12.13 10.69
N PRO A 113 6.49 13.16 10.07
CA PRO A 113 7.18 13.94 9.04
C PRO A 113 8.53 14.43 9.54
N THR A 114 9.59 14.03 8.84
CA THR A 114 10.97 14.30 9.24
C THR A 114 11.77 14.69 8.00
N GLU A 115 12.51 15.77 8.09
CA GLU A 115 13.41 16.16 7.01
C GLU A 115 14.59 15.18 6.95
N GLN A 116 14.88 14.69 5.77
CA GLN A 116 15.93 13.70 5.55
C GLN A 116 17.21 14.38 5.07
N PRO A 117 18.40 13.75 5.29
CA PRO A 117 19.67 14.32 4.85
C PRO A 117 19.75 14.61 3.36
N TYR A 118 18.92 13.95 2.53
CA TYR A 118 18.90 14.18 1.09
C TYR A 118 17.96 15.31 0.68
N GLY A 119 17.46 16.12 1.62
CA GLY A 119 16.72 17.34 1.33
C GLY A 119 15.22 17.18 1.13
N SER A 120 14.67 16.02 1.37
CA SER A 120 13.23 15.76 1.30
C SER A 120 12.69 15.44 2.68
N ALA A 121 11.45 15.84 2.94
CA ALA A 121 10.74 15.40 4.14
C ALA A 121 9.98 14.12 3.85
N THR A 122 10.01 13.19 4.79
CA THR A 122 9.28 11.93 4.68
C THR A 122 8.53 11.61 5.96
N ALA A 123 7.50 10.78 5.82
CA ALA A 123 6.80 10.19 6.94
C ALA A 123 6.54 8.73 6.62
N ARG A 124 6.34 7.91 7.64
CA ARG A 124 6.06 6.50 7.46
C ARG A 124 4.85 6.11 8.29
N SER A 125 3.99 5.33 7.68
CA SER A 125 2.87 4.73 8.37
C SER A 125 2.66 3.31 7.88
N ALA A 126 1.96 2.51 8.66
CA ALA A 126 1.58 1.17 8.28
C ALA A 126 0.06 1.04 8.32
N ILE A 127 -0.47 0.23 7.42
CA ILE A 127 -1.88 -0.12 7.41
C ILE A 127 -2.05 -1.31 8.34
N ARG A 128 -2.76 -1.12 9.44
CA ARG A 128 -3.02 -2.19 10.39
C ARG A 128 -4.49 -2.31 10.68
N ARG A 129 -4.90 -3.54 11.02
CA ARG A 129 -6.25 -3.80 11.47
C ARG A 129 -6.51 -3.02 12.76
N ALA A 130 -7.63 -2.33 12.81
CA ALA A 130 -8.07 -1.68 14.03
C ALA A 130 -8.35 -2.76 15.07
N THR A 131 -7.78 -2.63 16.25
CA THR A 131 -8.02 -3.54 17.36
C THR A 131 -8.97 -2.91 18.35
#